data_442b838710ed526594da793a43c6de83
#
_entry.id   442b838710ed526594da793a43c6de83
#
_cell.length_a   1.000
_cell.length_b   1.000
_cell.length_c   1.000
_cell.angle_alpha   90.00
_cell.angle_beta   90.00
_cell.angle_gamma   90.00
#
_symmetry.space_group_name_H-M   'P 1'
#
loop_
_entity.id
_entity.type
_entity.pdbx_description
1 polymer ?
#
loop_
_entity_poly.entity_id
_entity_poly.type
_entity_poly.pdbx_seq_one_letter_code
_entity_poly.pdbx_strand_id
1 'polypeptide(L)'
;MIKSEIQKIVSKALRQVQDKPFEAEIFVPENENFGHYSTNVALRLAKERKANPMQMAQKITDNLRLTTDNIFEKIEVAAPGFINFWIKPEVLQKELKEILNKKEKYGRLTLMSGVRQTQGKKIQIEFISANPTGPLTIGNGRGGFFGDALANVLKFNGYNVVKEYYINDAKNSTQIKELGKTGTGKGTTYLTKNLKSQISNLKNKIKKLKSKNILNLEGEVGHLLAKEIHKDNQKFIEKILKIKFDKWFFEQSLYDKSSVEKTLNEFKKKNLVYKKDGALWFKSSKFGDLEDRVLIRSAGEPTYFLPDLAYHWDKFKIRKFNKVIDIWGADHHGYIPRLKAGIKAFGIEPGKLTVIITQLARLVKGGKEFKISKRKGTYVTMEDLIKEIGLDAARFFFLMSAPDTHMNFDLDLAKEKSMKNPVYYVQYAAVRAQSILRKSKINPPVGGQMLKVDFNLLNTKEDLDLIRILARFPEIVQETALKYNPQALARYSIELAKQFHNFYEKERVIGPSFADATAGREEKEL
;
A
#
# COMPACT_ATOMS: atom_id res chain seq x y z
N MET A 1 -13.51 -15.70 -10.58
CA MET A 1 -12.35 -14.95 -11.17
C MET A 1 -11.90 -15.66 -12.44
N ILE A 2 -12.05 -15.00 -13.56
CA ILE A 2 -11.76 -15.54 -14.90
C ILE A 2 -10.29 -15.97 -15.01
N LYS A 3 -9.35 -15.13 -14.61
CA LYS A 3 -7.90 -15.43 -14.64
C LYS A 3 -7.53 -16.73 -13.92
N SER A 4 -8.07 -16.97 -12.71
CA SER A 4 -7.77 -18.20 -11.97
C SER A 4 -8.38 -19.44 -12.61
N GLU A 5 -9.47 -19.30 -13.32
CA GLU A 5 -10.09 -20.37 -14.09
C GLU A 5 -9.24 -20.71 -15.32
N ILE A 6 -8.81 -19.70 -16.08
CA ILE A 6 -7.85 -19.87 -17.19
C ILE A 6 -6.58 -20.55 -16.69
N GLN A 7 -6.03 -20.10 -15.57
CA GLN A 7 -4.81 -20.69 -15.00
C GLN A 7 -4.97 -22.18 -14.67
N LYS A 8 -6.13 -22.58 -14.10
CA LYS A 8 -6.44 -23.99 -13.83
C LYS A 8 -6.55 -24.80 -15.12
N ILE A 9 -7.24 -24.26 -16.13
CA ILE A 9 -7.41 -24.89 -17.42
C ILE A 9 -6.05 -25.09 -18.10
N VAL A 10 -5.24 -24.06 -18.20
CA VAL A 10 -3.89 -24.13 -18.79
C VAL A 10 -3.01 -25.11 -18.00
N SER A 11 -3.05 -25.08 -16.67
CA SER A 11 -2.28 -26.01 -15.84
C SER A 11 -2.73 -27.47 -16.02
N LYS A 12 -4.03 -27.72 -16.28
CA LYS A 12 -4.56 -29.06 -16.60
C LYS A 12 -4.06 -29.53 -17.97
N ALA A 13 -4.11 -28.68 -18.99
CA ALA A 13 -3.60 -29.00 -20.32
C ALA A 13 -2.08 -29.26 -20.31
N LEU A 14 -1.33 -28.53 -19.50
CA LEU A 14 0.12 -28.72 -19.34
C LEU A 14 0.49 -30.08 -18.76
N ARG A 15 -0.33 -30.65 -17.84
CA ARG A 15 -0.08 -32.00 -17.29
C ARG A 15 -0.10 -33.11 -18.33
N GLN A 16 -0.76 -32.87 -19.47
CA GLN A 16 -0.76 -33.81 -20.61
C GLN A 16 0.49 -33.65 -21.49
N VAL A 17 1.21 -32.54 -21.35
CA VAL A 17 2.43 -32.25 -22.13
C VAL A 17 3.68 -32.55 -21.31
N GLN A 18 3.58 -32.63 -19.98
CA GLN A 18 4.69 -32.82 -19.08
C GLN A 18 4.30 -33.50 -17.76
N ASP A 19 5.25 -34.30 -17.21
CA ASP A 19 5.05 -35.04 -15.95
C ASP A 19 5.23 -34.16 -14.70
N LYS A 20 5.88 -33.01 -14.80
CA LYS A 20 6.12 -32.12 -13.66
C LYS A 20 5.09 -30.99 -13.64
N PRO A 21 4.56 -30.62 -12.45
CA PRO A 21 3.67 -29.48 -12.33
C PRO A 21 4.40 -28.19 -12.76
N PHE A 22 3.79 -27.46 -13.66
CA PHE A 22 4.28 -26.16 -14.13
C PHE A 22 3.19 -25.12 -13.94
N GLU A 23 3.51 -24.03 -13.29
CA GLU A 23 2.57 -22.96 -13.05
C GLU A 23 2.57 -21.99 -14.23
N ALA A 24 1.42 -21.92 -14.90
CA ALA A 24 1.22 -20.97 -15.99
C ALA A 24 0.96 -19.59 -15.44
N GLU A 25 1.73 -18.62 -15.87
CA GLU A 25 1.44 -17.22 -15.63
C GLU A 25 0.44 -16.72 -16.66
N ILE A 26 -0.70 -16.19 -16.19
CA ILE A 26 -1.72 -15.56 -17.02
C ILE A 26 -1.69 -14.05 -16.78
N PHE A 27 -1.63 -13.27 -17.85
CA PHE A 27 -1.60 -11.81 -17.77
C PHE A 27 -2.52 -11.19 -18.81
N VAL A 28 -2.84 -9.92 -18.65
CA VAL A 28 -3.61 -9.13 -19.61
C VAL A 28 -2.60 -8.47 -20.56
N PRO A 29 -2.69 -8.68 -21.87
CA PRO A 29 -1.81 -8.04 -22.83
C PRO A 29 -2.08 -6.52 -22.87
N GLU A 30 -1.01 -5.73 -23.14
CA GLU A 30 -1.13 -4.27 -23.28
C GLU A 30 -1.94 -3.86 -24.52
N ASN A 31 -1.84 -4.64 -25.59
CA ASN A 31 -2.59 -4.44 -26.82
C ASN A 31 -3.79 -5.40 -26.86
N GLU A 32 -4.98 -4.86 -26.94
CA GLU A 32 -6.26 -5.59 -26.98
C GLU A 32 -6.37 -6.56 -28.18
N ASN A 33 -5.62 -6.31 -29.26
CA ASN A 33 -5.56 -7.23 -30.41
C ASN A 33 -4.96 -8.60 -30.05
N PHE A 34 -4.29 -8.72 -28.91
CA PHE A 34 -3.75 -9.98 -28.40
C PHE A 34 -4.67 -10.68 -27.39
N GLY A 35 -5.98 -10.34 -27.42
CA GLY A 35 -6.99 -10.98 -26.60
C GLY A 35 -7.19 -10.37 -25.22
N HIS A 36 -8.07 -11.00 -24.46
CA HIS A 36 -8.42 -10.56 -23.10
C HIS A 36 -7.39 -11.00 -22.08
N TYR A 37 -6.78 -12.17 -22.31
CA TYR A 37 -5.68 -12.73 -21.50
C TYR A 37 -4.64 -13.37 -22.41
N SER A 38 -3.43 -13.53 -21.90
CA SER A 38 -2.32 -14.20 -22.59
C SER A 38 -1.46 -14.99 -21.61
N THR A 39 -0.68 -15.93 -22.16
CA THR A 39 0.36 -16.63 -21.41
C THR A 39 1.61 -16.84 -22.26
N ASN A 40 2.76 -16.75 -21.59
CA ASN A 40 4.07 -17.05 -22.16
C ASN A 40 4.57 -18.46 -21.79
N VAL A 41 3.68 -19.32 -21.32
CA VAL A 41 4.04 -20.63 -20.77
C VAL A 41 4.82 -21.49 -21.77
N ALA A 42 4.45 -21.42 -23.06
CA ALA A 42 5.14 -22.18 -24.11
C ALA A 42 6.57 -21.70 -24.34
N LEU A 43 6.83 -20.38 -24.25
CA LEU A 43 8.19 -19.82 -24.33
C LEU A 43 9.07 -20.33 -23.19
N ARG A 44 8.53 -20.35 -21.97
CA ARG A 44 9.25 -20.82 -20.77
C ARG A 44 9.56 -22.31 -20.88
N LEU A 45 8.60 -23.13 -21.27
CA LEU A 45 8.79 -24.58 -21.47
C LEU A 45 9.73 -24.91 -22.63
N ALA A 46 9.62 -24.19 -23.74
CA ALA A 46 10.50 -24.37 -24.89
C ALA A 46 11.96 -24.07 -24.53
N LYS A 47 12.21 -23.03 -23.71
CA LYS A 47 13.54 -22.70 -23.21
C LYS A 47 14.10 -23.85 -22.35
N GLU A 48 13.31 -24.41 -21.43
CA GLU A 48 13.76 -25.54 -20.59
C GLU A 48 14.06 -26.80 -21.40
N ARG A 49 13.28 -27.07 -22.46
CA ARG A 49 13.39 -28.29 -23.28
C ARG A 49 14.21 -28.12 -24.54
N LYS A 50 14.76 -26.92 -24.78
CA LYS A 50 15.49 -26.60 -26.02
C LYS A 50 14.64 -26.89 -27.27
N ALA A 51 13.33 -26.63 -27.20
CA ALA A 51 12.35 -26.91 -28.25
C ALA A 51 11.91 -25.63 -28.98
N ASN A 52 11.19 -25.77 -30.09
CA ASN A 52 10.61 -24.62 -30.78
C ASN A 52 9.39 -24.06 -30.02
N PRO A 53 9.39 -22.76 -29.65
CA PRO A 53 8.31 -22.16 -28.85
C PRO A 53 6.94 -22.16 -29.56
N MET A 54 6.91 -21.95 -30.88
CA MET A 54 5.68 -21.95 -31.67
C MET A 54 5.05 -23.34 -31.72
N GLN A 55 5.84 -24.37 -31.93
CA GLN A 55 5.37 -25.76 -31.90
C GLN A 55 4.88 -26.15 -30.50
N MET A 56 5.57 -25.69 -29.46
CA MET A 56 5.13 -25.91 -28.08
C MET A 56 3.80 -25.21 -27.79
N ALA A 57 3.65 -23.97 -28.24
CA ALA A 57 2.40 -23.21 -28.09
C ALA A 57 1.24 -23.89 -28.82
N GLN A 58 1.49 -24.37 -30.04
CA GLN A 58 0.48 -25.09 -30.83
C GLN A 58 0.05 -26.37 -30.10
N LYS A 59 0.98 -27.19 -29.63
CA LYS A 59 0.68 -28.42 -28.90
C LYS A 59 -0.12 -28.18 -27.62
N ILE A 60 0.21 -27.13 -26.87
CA ILE A 60 -0.57 -26.72 -25.68
C ILE A 60 -1.96 -26.28 -26.08
N THR A 61 -2.09 -25.50 -27.16
CA THR A 61 -3.37 -24.99 -27.66
C THR A 61 -4.27 -26.12 -28.14
N ASP A 62 -3.73 -27.12 -28.82
CA ASP A 62 -4.52 -28.30 -29.27
C ASP A 62 -5.05 -29.07 -28.06
N ASN A 63 -4.24 -29.28 -27.04
CA ASN A 63 -4.70 -29.89 -25.78
C ASN A 63 -5.73 -29.04 -25.05
N LEU A 64 -5.58 -27.72 -25.08
CA LEU A 64 -6.59 -26.81 -24.52
C LEU A 64 -7.94 -26.97 -25.23
N ARG A 65 -7.99 -27.01 -26.53
CA ARG A 65 -9.22 -27.20 -27.32
C ARG A 65 -9.93 -28.51 -27.01
N LEU A 66 -9.18 -29.56 -26.67
CA LEU A 66 -9.74 -30.86 -26.29
C LEU A 66 -10.27 -30.92 -24.86
N THR A 67 -9.78 -30.05 -23.97
CA THR A 67 -10.00 -30.15 -22.51
C THR A 67 -10.84 -29.02 -21.93
N THR A 68 -11.21 -28.00 -22.73
CA THR A 68 -11.89 -26.81 -22.21
C THR A 68 -13.39 -26.87 -22.38
N ASP A 69 -14.07 -26.76 -21.23
CA ASP A 69 -15.47 -26.38 -21.19
C ASP A 69 -15.60 -24.90 -21.56
N ASN A 70 -15.86 -24.64 -22.79
CA ASN A 70 -16.63 -23.52 -23.33
C ASN A 70 -16.44 -22.08 -22.80
N ILE A 71 -15.32 -21.71 -22.12
CA ILE A 71 -15.14 -20.34 -21.65
C ILE A 71 -14.49 -19.41 -22.68
N PHE A 72 -13.82 -19.99 -23.69
CA PHE A 72 -13.11 -19.23 -24.70
C PHE A 72 -13.96 -19.10 -25.99
N GLU A 73 -14.05 -17.89 -26.48
CA GLU A 73 -14.53 -17.63 -27.83
C GLU A 73 -13.47 -18.00 -28.88
N LYS A 74 -12.20 -17.63 -28.58
CA LYS A 74 -11.04 -17.85 -29.43
C LYS A 74 -9.80 -18.13 -28.61
N ILE A 75 -8.95 -19.06 -29.09
CA ILE A 75 -7.58 -19.28 -28.61
C ILE A 75 -6.68 -19.17 -29.84
N GLU A 76 -5.64 -18.35 -29.75
CA GLU A 76 -4.72 -18.08 -30.85
C GLU A 76 -3.27 -18.13 -30.38
N VAL A 77 -2.40 -18.74 -31.19
CA VAL A 77 -0.96 -18.74 -30.98
C VAL A 77 -0.36 -17.54 -31.71
N ALA A 78 0.39 -16.74 -31.01
CA ALA A 78 1.09 -15.58 -31.56
C ALA A 78 2.61 -15.68 -31.38
N ALA A 79 3.34 -15.19 -32.38
CA ALA A 79 4.80 -15.16 -32.32
C ALA A 79 5.28 -14.32 -31.10
N PRO A 80 6.38 -14.76 -30.46
CA PRO A 80 7.23 -15.94 -30.73
C PRO A 80 6.79 -17.23 -30.02
N GLY A 81 5.56 -17.32 -29.47
CA GLY A 81 5.06 -18.50 -28.74
C GLY A 81 4.14 -18.12 -27.59
N PHE A 82 3.45 -16.97 -27.68
CA PHE A 82 2.35 -16.61 -26.79
C PHE A 82 1.08 -17.38 -27.15
N ILE A 83 0.24 -17.64 -26.15
CA ILE A 83 -1.10 -18.16 -26.34
C ILE A 83 -2.08 -17.12 -25.81
N ASN A 84 -2.94 -16.62 -26.67
CA ASN A 84 -3.90 -15.56 -26.43
C ASN A 84 -5.32 -16.10 -26.30
N PHE A 85 -6.10 -15.54 -25.39
CA PHE A 85 -7.43 -16.00 -25.05
C PHE A 85 -8.46 -14.88 -25.16
N TRP A 86 -9.55 -15.14 -25.87
CA TRP A 86 -10.76 -14.31 -25.89
C TRP A 86 -11.86 -15.02 -25.11
N ILE A 87 -12.48 -14.32 -24.20
CA ILE A 87 -13.52 -14.84 -23.31
C ILE A 87 -14.88 -14.66 -23.99
N LYS A 88 -15.72 -15.69 -23.94
CA LYS A 88 -17.07 -15.64 -24.45
C LYS A 88 -17.93 -14.58 -23.76
N PRO A 89 -18.86 -13.92 -24.51
CA PRO A 89 -19.80 -12.95 -23.93
C PRO A 89 -20.59 -13.51 -22.74
N GLU A 90 -21.07 -14.74 -22.82
CA GLU A 90 -21.88 -15.38 -21.78
C GLU A 90 -21.12 -15.55 -20.47
N VAL A 91 -19.78 -15.75 -20.53
CA VAL A 91 -18.93 -15.83 -19.35
C VAL A 91 -18.81 -14.47 -18.67
N LEU A 92 -18.66 -13.40 -19.45
CA LEU A 92 -18.62 -12.03 -18.95
C LEU A 92 -19.96 -11.62 -18.34
N GLN A 93 -21.07 -11.90 -19.01
CA GLN A 93 -22.44 -11.64 -18.54
C GLN A 93 -22.72 -12.39 -17.22
N LYS A 94 -22.28 -13.65 -17.11
CA LYS A 94 -22.35 -14.42 -15.86
C LYS A 94 -21.54 -13.78 -14.74
N GLU A 95 -20.34 -13.29 -15.03
CA GLU A 95 -19.51 -12.61 -14.04
C GLU A 95 -20.15 -11.28 -13.60
N LEU A 96 -20.80 -10.53 -14.51
CA LEU A 96 -21.59 -9.33 -14.16
C LEU A 96 -22.72 -9.67 -13.18
N LYS A 97 -23.42 -10.77 -13.38
CA LYS A 97 -24.43 -11.27 -12.45
C LYS A 97 -23.84 -11.52 -11.06
N GLU A 98 -22.63 -12.09 -10.99
CA GLU A 98 -21.90 -12.29 -9.74
C GLU A 98 -21.48 -10.98 -9.09
N ILE A 99 -21.07 -9.97 -9.86
CA ILE A 99 -20.75 -8.63 -9.36
C ILE A 99 -21.98 -8.02 -8.68
N LEU A 100 -23.13 -8.03 -9.35
CA LEU A 100 -24.38 -7.49 -8.84
C LEU A 100 -24.88 -8.22 -7.59
N ASN A 101 -24.68 -9.54 -7.51
CA ASN A 101 -25.06 -10.35 -6.36
C ASN A 101 -24.17 -10.08 -5.15
N LYS A 102 -22.84 -10.01 -5.36
CA LYS A 102 -21.85 -9.85 -4.28
C LYS A 102 -21.69 -8.41 -3.82
N LYS A 103 -22.03 -7.43 -4.67
CA LYS A 103 -21.93 -5.99 -4.36
C LYS A 103 -20.55 -5.66 -3.77
N GLU A 104 -20.53 -5.01 -2.60
CA GLU A 104 -19.30 -4.65 -1.88
C GLU A 104 -18.42 -5.84 -1.44
N LYS A 105 -18.97 -7.05 -1.51
CA LYS A 105 -18.22 -8.28 -1.21
C LYS A 105 -17.53 -8.88 -2.44
N TYR A 106 -17.81 -8.35 -3.64
CA TYR A 106 -17.16 -8.83 -4.87
C TYR A 106 -15.64 -8.60 -4.79
N GLY A 107 -14.86 -9.61 -5.13
CA GLY A 107 -13.40 -9.60 -5.01
C GLY A 107 -12.84 -9.94 -3.62
N ARG A 108 -13.68 -10.05 -2.58
CA ARG A 108 -13.21 -10.58 -1.30
C ARG A 108 -12.89 -12.06 -1.44
N LEU A 109 -11.70 -12.45 -1.01
CA LEU A 109 -11.33 -13.86 -0.98
C LEU A 109 -12.18 -14.58 0.06
N THR A 110 -13.10 -15.42 -0.42
CA THR A 110 -13.86 -16.34 0.43
C THR A 110 -13.14 -17.69 0.52
N LEU A 111 -13.50 -18.49 1.54
CA LEU A 111 -12.93 -19.81 1.84
C LEU A 111 -12.85 -20.79 0.66
N MET A 112 -13.61 -20.54 -0.43
CA MET A 112 -13.69 -21.43 -1.58
C MET A 112 -12.56 -21.27 -2.62
N SER A 113 -11.73 -20.22 -2.54
CA SER A 113 -10.74 -19.91 -3.59
C SER A 113 -9.38 -20.59 -3.39
N GLY A 114 -9.27 -21.68 -2.64
CA GLY A 114 -8.01 -22.44 -2.49
C GLY A 114 -6.95 -21.76 -1.62
N VAL A 115 -7.14 -20.51 -1.20
CA VAL A 115 -6.20 -19.72 -0.39
C VAL A 115 -6.50 -19.91 1.11
N ARG A 116 -6.58 -21.17 1.57
CA ARG A 116 -6.66 -21.48 3.03
C ARG A 116 -5.46 -20.93 3.83
N GLN A 117 -4.38 -20.52 3.15
CA GLN A 117 -3.13 -20.10 3.81
C GLN A 117 -3.15 -18.69 4.40
N THR A 118 -4.12 -17.83 4.05
CA THR A 118 -4.13 -16.42 4.47
C THR A 118 -5.07 -16.12 5.63
N GLN A 119 -6.11 -16.93 5.83
CA GLN A 119 -7.08 -16.71 6.89
C GLN A 119 -6.44 -16.82 8.28
N GLY A 120 -6.68 -15.77 9.10
CA GLY A 120 -6.17 -15.69 10.46
C GLY A 120 -4.70 -15.28 10.59
N LYS A 121 -3.93 -15.14 9.48
CA LYS A 121 -2.56 -14.64 9.58
C LYS A 121 -2.58 -13.18 10.05
N LYS A 122 -1.95 -12.97 11.19
CA LYS A 122 -1.83 -11.67 11.82
C LYS A 122 -0.67 -10.91 11.19
N ILE A 123 -0.97 -9.81 10.51
CA ILE A 123 0.00 -8.94 9.84
C ILE A 123 0.07 -7.61 10.58
N GLN A 124 1.27 -7.12 10.89
CA GLN A 124 1.46 -5.75 11.32
C GLN A 124 2.01 -4.93 10.15
N ILE A 125 1.47 -3.73 9.97
CA ILE A 125 2.02 -2.74 9.04
C ILE A 125 2.37 -1.50 9.83
N GLU A 126 3.65 -1.14 9.82
CA GLU A 126 4.16 0.10 10.40
C GLU A 126 4.43 1.12 9.31
N PHE A 127 3.91 2.33 9.50
CA PHE A 127 4.09 3.40 8.52
C PHE A 127 3.93 4.79 9.15
N ILE A 128 4.40 5.82 8.45
CA ILE A 128 4.60 7.20 8.93
C ILE A 128 5.72 7.24 9.97
N SER A 129 5.47 6.78 11.17
CA SER A 129 6.42 6.68 12.30
C SER A 129 7.38 7.88 12.39
N ALA A 130 6.82 9.09 12.18
CA ALA A 130 7.59 10.33 12.15
C ALA A 130 8.09 10.70 13.54
N ASN A 131 9.32 11.21 13.60
CA ASN A 131 9.88 11.75 14.84
C ASN A 131 9.00 12.88 15.40
N PRO A 132 8.66 12.87 16.70
CA PRO A 132 7.78 13.86 17.30
C PRO A 132 8.54 15.18 17.59
N THR A 133 9.12 15.78 16.55
CA THR A 133 9.91 17.02 16.60
C THR A 133 9.26 18.17 15.83
N GLY A 134 8.11 17.91 15.19
CA GLY A 134 7.36 18.91 14.41
C GLY A 134 6.18 18.30 13.67
N PRO A 135 5.54 19.08 12.78
CA PRO A 135 4.43 18.61 11.95
C PRO A 135 4.88 17.60 10.90
N LEU A 136 3.94 16.83 10.36
CA LEU A 136 4.22 15.86 9.30
C LEU A 136 4.66 16.55 8.02
N THR A 137 5.69 15.98 7.39
CA THR A 137 6.21 16.40 6.11
C THR A 137 5.51 15.68 4.96
N ILE A 138 5.72 16.14 3.72
CA ILE A 138 5.21 15.49 2.51
C ILE A 138 5.72 14.06 2.37
N GLY A 139 6.96 13.78 2.74
CA GLY A 139 7.51 12.41 2.74
C GLY A 139 6.75 11.46 3.68
N ASN A 140 6.31 11.96 4.84
CA ASN A 140 5.47 11.19 5.75
C ASN A 140 4.10 10.87 5.13
N GLY A 141 3.53 11.81 4.36
CA GLY A 141 2.26 11.62 3.65
C GLY A 141 2.33 10.51 2.60
N ARG A 142 3.42 10.45 1.82
CA ARG A 142 3.63 9.39 0.82
C ARG A 142 3.60 8.00 1.45
N GLY A 143 4.44 7.77 2.47
CA GLY A 143 4.45 6.51 3.21
C GLY A 143 3.12 6.23 3.93
N GLY A 144 2.45 7.29 4.40
CA GLY A 144 1.16 7.23 5.08
C GLY A 144 0.03 6.72 4.20
N PHE A 145 -0.17 7.31 3.03
CA PHE A 145 -1.22 6.89 2.10
C PHE A 145 -0.94 5.52 1.50
N PHE A 146 0.34 5.22 1.22
CA PHE A 146 0.74 3.89 0.76
C PHE A 146 0.44 2.82 1.81
N GLY A 147 0.85 3.03 3.06
CA GLY A 147 0.65 2.08 4.15
C GLY A 147 -0.82 1.85 4.47
N ASP A 148 -1.62 2.93 4.49
CA ASP A 148 -3.06 2.84 4.73
C ASP A 148 -3.78 2.09 3.61
N ALA A 149 -3.47 2.39 2.34
CA ALA A 149 -4.05 1.70 1.19
C ALA A 149 -3.67 0.21 1.18
N LEU A 150 -2.40 -0.13 1.41
CA LEU A 150 -1.95 -1.52 1.50
C LEU A 150 -2.64 -2.27 2.63
N ALA A 151 -2.76 -1.66 3.82
CA ALA A 151 -3.46 -2.25 4.95
C ALA A 151 -4.93 -2.57 4.63
N ASN A 152 -5.61 -1.64 3.95
CA ASN A 152 -7.01 -1.83 3.56
C ASN A 152 -7.16 -2.95 2.52
N VAL A 153 -6.26 -3.04 1.54
CA VAL A 153 -6.25 -4.14 0.56
C VAL A 153 -6.00 -5.49 1.21
N LEU A 154 -5.06 -5.57 2.14
CA LEU A 154 -4.79 -6.80 2.88
C LEU A 154 -5.99 -7.20 3.76
N LYS A 155 -6.65 -6.25 4.44
CA LYS A 155 -7.90 -6.49 5.18
C LYS A 155 -9.01 -7.00 4.26
N PHE A 156 -9.14 -6.41 3.07
CA PHE A 156 -10.13 -6.84 2.07
C PHE A 156 -9.86 -8.28 1.58
N ASN A 157 -8.60 -8.68 1.50
CA ASN A 157 -8.17 -10.04 1.18
C ASN A 157 -8.23 -11.03 2.38
N GLY A 158 -8.84 -10.65 3.51
CA GLY A 158 -9.10 -11.53 4.63
C GLY A 158 -7.93 -11.70 5.63
N TYR A 159 -6.87 -10.90 5.53
CA TYR A 159 -5.82 -10.87 6.53
C TYR A 159 -6.26 -10.12 7.79
N ASN A 160 -5.80 -10.56 8.95
CA ASN A 160 -5.94 -9.82 10.20
C ASN A 160 -4.82 -8.78 10.30
N VAL A 161 -5.10 -7.54 9.88
CA VAL A 161 -4.09 -6.48 9.75
C VAL A 161 -4.19 -5.50 10.91
N VAL A 162 -3.05 -5.24 11.57
CA VAL A 162 -2.86 -4.21 12.59
C VAL A 162 -2.02 -3.08 12.01
N LYS A 163 -2.59 -1.88 11.93
CA LYS A 163 -1.87 -0.65 11.56
C LYS A 163 -1.21 -0.06 12.79
N GLU A 164 0.11 0.15 12.72
CA GLU A 164 0.89 0.64 13.85
C GLU A 164 1.71 1.87 13.47
N TYR A 165 1.77 2.82 14.42
CA TYR A 165 2.63 3.99 14.37
C TYR A 165 3.64 3.89 15.51
N TYR A 166 4.94 3.90 15.20
CA TYR A 166 6.01 3.92 16.19
C TYR A 166 6.38 5.37 16.52
N ILE A 167 6.43 5.69 17.81
CA ILE A 167 6.71 7.04 18.31
C ILE A 167 8.08 7.04 18.96
N ASN A 168 9.05 7.73 18.35
CA ASN A 168 10.42 7.88 18.83
C ASN A 168 10.49 8.87 20.01
N ASP A 169 9.96 8.50 21.17
CA ASP A 169 9.82 9.37 22.34
C ASP A 169 10.77 9.02 23.50
N ALA A 170 11.76 8.15 23.27
CA ALA A 170 12.68 7.72 24.31
C ALA A 170 13.50 8.89 24.89
N LYS A 171 13.47 9.06 26.20
CA LYS A 171 14.15 10.15 26.94
C LYS A 171 15.66 10.20 26.72
N ASN A 172 16.27 9.09 26.39
CA ASN A 172 17.71 8.98 26.11
C ASN A 172 18.06 9.25 24.64
N SER A 173 17.07 9.37 23.75
CA SER A 173 17.28 9.68 22.33
C SER A 173 17.90 11.07 22.17
N THR A 174 18.89 11.19 21.26
CA THR A 174 19.53 12.47 20.94
C THR A 174 18.51 13.52 20.49
N GLN A 175 17.54 13.14 19.64
CA GLN A 175 16.51 14.05 19.14
C GLN A 175 15.60 14.56 20.27
N ILE A 176 15.23 13.70 21.20
CA ILE A 176 14.40 14.07 22.36
C ILE A 176 15.18 14.97 23.31
N LYS A 177 16.47 14.69 23.56
CA LYS A 177 17.34 15.58 24.35
C LYS A 177 17.49 16.96 23.68
N GLU A 178 17.68 17.03 22.35
CA GLU A 178 17.75 18.32 21.62
C GLU A 178 16.41 19.09 21.68
N LEU A 179 15.27 18.39 21.56
CA LEU A 179 13.96 19.00 21.76
C LEU A 179 13.82 19.55 23.18
N GLY A 180 14.32 18.83 24.17
CA GLY A 180 14.36 19.26 25.58
C GLY A 180 15.26 20.45 25.83
N LYS A 181 16.43 20.54 25.18
CA LYS A 181 17.28 21.75 25.22
C LYS A 181 16.51 22.96 24.71
N THR A 182 15.78 22.82 23.60
CA THR A 182 14.93 23.89 23.07
C THR A 182 13.83 24.27 24.07
N GLY A 183 13.17 23.30 24.69
CA GLY A 183 12.15 23.52 25.71
C GLY A 183 12.65 24.16 27.00
N THR A 184 13.92 23.95 27.35
CA THR A 184 14.59 24.58 28.52
C THR A 184 15.21 25.94 28.23
N GLY A 185 15.26 26.37 26.96
CA GLY A 185 15.89 27.61 26.51
C GLY A 185 17.38 27.50 26.26
N LYS A 186 17.96 26.28 26.27
CA LYS A 186 19.40 26.03 26.03
C LYS A 186 19.73 25.74 24.56
N GLY A 187 18.73 25.72 23.66
CA GLY A 187 18.87 25.43 22.23
C GLY A 187 17.75 26.03 21.41
N THR A 188 17.89 25.96 20.08
CA THR A 188 16.92 26.46 19.10
C THR A 188 16.53 25.41 18.04
N THR A 189 17.04 24.20 18.18
CA THR A 189 16.71 23.07 17.29
C THR A 189 15.20 22.80 17.33
N TYR A 190 14.59 22.63 16.16
CA TYR A 190 13.13 22.43 16.01
C TYR A 190 12.22 23.62 16.38
N LEU A 191 12.76 24.81 16.68
CA LEU A 191 12.00 25.95 17.17
C LEU A 191 11.09 26.53 16.06
N THR A 192 9.82 26.15 16.09
CA THR A 192 8.75 26.66 15.22
C THR A 192 7.76 27.53 16.02
N LYS A 193 6.87 28.26 15.34
CA LYS A 193 5.78 28.99 16.02
C LYS A 193 4.91 28.05 16.87
N ASN A 194 4.61 26.86 16.36
CA ASN A 194 3.82 25.86 17.08
C ASN A 194 4.56 25.36 18.32
N LEU A 195 5.83 25.02 18.21
CA LEU A 195 6.64 24.58 19.36
C LEU A 195 6.75 25.68 20.43
N LYS A 196 6.89 26.96 20.05
CA LYS A 196 6.87 28.07 21.00
C LYS A 196 5.58 28.11 21.81
N SER A 197 4.43 27.93 21.15
CA SER A 197 3.11 27.86 21.79
C SER A 197 3.02 26.66 22.75
N GLN A 198 3.47 25.48 22.34
CA GLN A 198 3.48 24.27 23.17
C GLN A 198 4.38 24.43 24.39
N ILE A 199 5.58 25.04 24.25
CA ILE A 199 6.47 25.37 25.38
C ILE A 199 5.78 26.32 26.34
N SER A 200 5.08 27.35 25.83
CA SER A 200 4.34 28.30 26.67
C SER A 200 3.22 27.59 27.47
N ASN A 201 2.45 26.72 26.81
CA ASN A 201 1.38 25.96 27.44
C ASN A 201 1.90 25.00 28.52
N LEU A 202 3.12 24.50 28.36
CA LEU A 202 3.77 23.58 29.30
C LEU A 202 4.69 24.28 30.31
N LYS A 203 4.77 25.63 30.33
CA LYS A 203 5.71 26.40 31.14
C LYS A 203 5.73 25.96 32.60
N ASN A 204 4.59 25.77 33.23
CA ASN A 204 4.50 25.36 34.64
C ASN A 204 5.02 23.94 34.87
N LYS A 205 4.73 23.00 33.94
CA LYS A 205 5.26 21.63 34.03
C LYS A 205 6.75 21.60 33.84
N ILE A 206 7.31 22.36 32.90
CA ILE A 206 8.74 22.50 32.64
C ILE A 206 9.43 23.12 33.84
N LYS A 207 8.85 24.19 34.45
CA LYS A 207 9.39 24.80 35.68
C LYS A 207 9.46 23.80 36.84
N LYS A 208 8.43 22.98 37.02
CA LYS A 208 8.39 21.91 38.04
C LYS A 208 9.44 20.82 37.78
N LEU A 209 9.75 20.49 36.53
CA LEU A 209 10.83 19.55 36.21
C LEU A 209 12.19 20.15 36.51
N LYS A 210 12.42 21.45 36.19
CA LYS A 210 13.67 22.16 36.49
C LYS A 210 13.96 22.22 37.98
N SER A 211 12.95 22.39 38.82
CA SER A 211 13.14 22.48 40.28
C SER A 211 13.47 21.15 40.97
N LYS A 212 13.31 20.01 40.29
CA LYS A 212 13.53 18.66 40.85
C LYS A 212 14.96 18.14 40.76
N ASN A 213 15.90 18.92 40.23
CA ASN A 213 17.31 18.53 40.02
C ASN A 213 17.46 17.15 39.34
N ILE A 214 16.72 16.92 38.23
CA ILE A 214 16.68 15.66 37.53
C ILE A 214 17.96 15.49 36.70
N LEU A 215 18.64 14.37 36.80
CA LEU A 215 19.87 14.05 36.06
C LEU A 215 19.73 14.16 34.53
N ASN A 216 18.59 13.74 33.96
CA ASN A 216 18.28 13.83 32.51
C ASN A 216 17.14 14.82 32.27
N LEU A 217 17.30 16.06 32.69
CA LEU A 217 16.27 17.10 32.55
C LEU A 217 15.86 17.33 31.08
N GLU A 218 16.84 17.39 30.18
CA GLU A 218 16.58 17.59 28.75
C GLU A 218 15.76 16.42 28.19
N GLY A 219 16.06 15.17 28.56
CA GLY A 219 15.26 14.00 28.15
C GLY A 219 13.81 14.06 28.66
N GLU A 220 13.61 14.45 29.93
CA GLU A 220 12.26 14.58 30.51
C GLU A 220 11.43 15.69 29.84
N VAL A 221 12.04 16.88 29.66
CA VAL A 221 11.37 18.01 29.00
C VAL A 221 11.10 17.68 27.52
N GLY A 222 12.07 17.07 26.82
CA GLY A 222 11.91 16.64 25.43
C GLY A 222 10.80 15.62 25.26
N HIS A 223 10.74 14.62 26.14
CA HIS A 223 9.67 13.63 26.14
C HIS A 223 8.27 14.25 26.41
N LEU A 224 8.19 15.23 27.32
CA LEU A 224 6.96 15.97 27.56
C LEU A 224 6.50 16.73 26.30
N LEU A 225 7.41 17.42 25.62
CA LEU A 225 7.13 18.15 24.38
C LEU A 225 6.79 17.19 23.24
N ALA A 226 7.52 16.09 23.09
CA ALA A 226 7.28 15.07 22.09
C ALA A 226 5.84 14.50 22.18
N LYS A 227 5.34 14.30 23.40
CA LYS A 227 3.95 13.87 23.61
C LYS A 227 2.93 14.89 23.14
N GLU A 228 3.15 16.18 23.32
CA GLU A 228 2.23 17.21 22.84
C GLU A 228 2.28 17.33 21.30
N ILE A 229 3.48 17.33 20.70
CA ILE A 229 3.64 17.31 19.24
C ILE A 229 2.95 16.08 18.65
N HIS A 230 3.15 14.91 19.27
CA HIS A 230 2.51 13.68 18.84
C HIS A 230 0.98 13.77 18.88
N LYS A 231 0.38 14.34 19.92
CA LYS A 231 -1.07 14.54 20.01
C LYS A 231 -1.61 15.39 18.85
N ASP A 232 -0.90 16.45 18.48
CA ASP A 232 -1.28 17.30 17.35
C ASP A 232 -1.16 16.51 16.02
N ASN A 233 -0.07 15.77 15.83
CA ASN A 233 0.12 14.90 14.66
C ASN A 233 -0.95 13.80 14.60
N GLN A 234 -1.30 13.17 15.73
CA GLN A 234 -2.37 12.18 15.79
C GLN A 234 -3.71 12.76 15.36
N LYS A 235 -4.09 13.93 15.89
CA LYS A 235 -5.33 14.63 15.48
C LYS A 235 -5.33 14.93 13.98
N PHE A 236 -4.21 15.38 13.43
CA PHE A 236 -4.08 15.65 12.01
C PHE A 236 -4.24 14.36 11.18
N ILE A 237 -3.54 13.28 11.55
CA ILE A 237 -3.62 11.97 10.89
C ILE A 237 -5.06 11.44 10.88
N GLU A 238 -5.73 11.43 12.04
CA GLU A 238 -7.06 10.84 12.16
C GLU A 238 -8.15 11.72 11.53
N LYS A 239 -8.11 13.04 11.75
CA LYS A 239 -9.19 13.95 11.33
C LYS A 239 -9.02 14.48 9.91
N ILE A 240 -7.81 14.75 9.48
CA ILE A 240 -7.52 15.35 8.16
C ILE A 240 -7.10 14.29 7.15
N LEU A 241 -6.08 13.47 7.46
CA LEU A 241 -5.65 12.43 6.53
C LEU A 241 -6.60 11.22 6.49
N LYS A 242 -7.56 11.13 7.45
CA LYS A 242 -8.53 10.04 7.57
C LYS A 242 -7.86 8.66 7.70
N ILE A 243 -6.68 8.61 8.29
CA ILE A 243 -5.93 7.38 8.58
C ILE A 243 -6.17 7.02 10.04
N LYS A 244 -6.58 5.78 10.30
CA LYS A 244 -6.77 5.24 11.65
C LYS A 244 -5.71 4.19 11.93
N PHE A 245 -4.98 4.35 13.04
CA PHE A 245 -4.05 3.35 13.56
C PHE A 245 -4.72 2.51 14.63
N ASP A 246 -4.43 1.21 14.61
CA ASP A 246 -4.91 0.27 15.63
C ASP A 246 -4.01 0.34 16.87
N LYS A 247 -2.73 0.76 16.70
CA LYS A 247 -1.74 0.87 17.78
C LYS A 247 -0.83 2.09 17.58
N TRP A 248 -0.70 2.86 18.64
CA TRP A 248 0.33 3.89 18.83
C TRP A 248 1.36 3.31 19.79
N PHE A 249 2.57 3.02 19.30
CA PHE A 249 3.62 2.36 20.07
C PHE A 249 4.68 3.38 20.48
N PHE A 250 4.84 3.59 21.78
CA PHE A 250 5.81 4.52 22.36
C PHE A 250 7.13 3.80 22.61
N GLU A 251 8.25 4.30 22.06
CA GLU A 251 9.58 3.73 22.24
C GLU A 251 9.96 3.69 23.72
N GLN A 252 9.63 4.74 24.49
CA GLN A 252 9.91 4.79 25.93
C GLN A 252 9.35 3.57 26.66
N SER A 253 8.26 2.99 26.21
CA SER A 253 7.68 1.80 26.83
C SER A 253 8.57 0.56 26.76
N LEU A 254 9.54 0.50 25.85
CA LEU A 254 10.54 -0.58 25.77
C LEU A 254 11.52 -0.51 26.95
N TYR A 255 11.84 0.70 27.38
CA TYR A 255 12.70 0.95 28.54
C TYR A 255 11.94 0.75 29.84
N ASP A 256 10.73 1.31 29.96
CA ASP A 256 9.88 1.20 31.15
C ASP A 256 9.55 -0.28 31.50
N LYS A 257 9.46 -1.15 30.49
CA LYS A 257 9.20 -2.59 30.64
C LYS A 257 10.46 -3.45 30.65
N SER A 258 11.63 -2.83 30.67
CA SER A 258 12.92 -3.50 30.55
C SER A 258 13.04 -4.41 29.32
N SER A 259 12.31 -4.14 28.24
CA SER A 259 12.33 -4.96 27.02
C SER A 259 13.70 -4.88 26.34
N VAL A 260 14.34 -3.71 26.35
CA VAL A 260 15.70 -3.49 25.82
C VAL A 260 16.72 -4.37 26.55
N GLU A 261 16.66 -4.38 27.88
CA GLU A 261 17.55 -5.20 28.74
C GLU A 261 17.30 -6.70 28.55
N LYS A 262 16.03 -7.12 28.51
CA LYS A 262 15.67 -8.50 28.27
C LYS A 262 16.19 -9.00 26.92
N THR A 263 16.06 -8.18 25.88
CA THR A 263 16.59 -8.48 24.55
C THR A 263 18.11 -8.63 24.57
N LEU A 264 18.81 -7.70 25.23
CA LEU A 264 20.26 -7.78 25.39
C LEU A 264 20.68 -9.06 26.12
N ASN A 265 19.98 -9.44 27.20
CA ASN A 265 20.26 -10.65 27.96
C ASN A 265 20.05 -11.92 27.14
N GLU A 266 19.05 -11.96 26.23
CA GLU A 266 18.88 -13.06 25.28
C GLU A 266 20.07 -13.19 24.32
N PHE A 267 20.62 -12.07 23.83
CA PHE A 267 21.82 -12.10 23.00
C PHE A 267 23.06 -12.59 23.80
N LYS A 268 23.18 -12.18 25.06
CA LYS A 268 24.28 -12.66 25.95
C LYS A 268 24.17 -14.16 26.22
N LYS A 269 22.98 -14.67 26.57
CA LYS A 269 22.74 -16.10 26.81
C LYS A 269 23.10 -16.97 25.60
N LYS A 270 22.87 -16.45 24.40
CA LYS A 270 23.18 -17.16 23.15
C LYS A 270 24.63 -16.96 22.66
N ASN A 271 25.51 -16.31 23.45
CA ASN A 271 26.88 -15.97 23.06
C ASN A 271 26.98 -15.18 21.75
N LEU A 272 25.99 -14.32 21.47
CA LEU A 272 25.91 -13.53 20.25
C LEU A 272 26.56 -12.15 20.37
N VAL A 273 27.10 -11.81 21.55
CA VAL A 273 27.76 -10.55 21.81
C VAL A 273 29.21 -10.74 22.27
N TYR A 274 30.02 -9.72 22.10
CA TYR A 274 31.40 -9.65 22.61
C TYR A 274 31.78 -8.20 22.94
N LYS A 275 32.79 -8.02 23.80
CA LYS A 275 33.35 -6.70 24.13
C LYS A 275 34.53 -6.38 23.23
N LYS A 276 34.56 -5.16 22.68
CA LYS A 276 35.65 -4.61 21.91
C LYS A 276 35.68 -3.09 22.10
N ASP A 277 36.84 -2.52 22.35
CA ASP A 277 37.08 -1.07 22.53
C ASP A 277 36.10 -0.42 23.53
N GLY A 278 35.85 -1.09 24.66
CA GLY A 278 34.92 -0.64 25.70
C GLY A 278 33.45 -0.77 25.35
N ALA A 279 33.09 -1.08 24.12
CA ALA A 279 31.72 -1.25 23.62
C ALA A 279 31.27 -2.72 23.59
N LEU A 280 29.96 -2.96 23.60
CA LEU A 280 29.38 -4.28 23.43
C LEU A 280 28.85 -4.43 22.01
N TRP A 281 29.38 -5.42 21.30
CA TRP A 281 29.10 -5.69 19.89
C TRP A 281 28.23 -6.93 19.72
N PHE A 282 27.33 -6.89 18.74
CA PHE A 282 26.56 -8.03 18.27
C PHE A 282 27.23 -8.64 17.02
N LYS A 283 27.38 -9.97 17.01
CA LYS A 283 27.96 -10.76 15.91
C LYS A 283 26.99 -10.82 14.72
N SER A 284 26.55 -9.66 14.19
CA SER A 284 25.51 -9.59 13.15
C SER A 284 25.99 -10.14 11.80
N SER A 285 27.29 -10.10 11.54
CA SER A 285 27.90 -10.71 10.34
C SER A 285 27.62 -12.21 10.20
N LYS A 286 27.52 -12.95 11.32
CA LYS A 286 27.14 -14.37 11.36
C LYS A 286 25.73 -14.63 10.81
N PHE A 287 24.89 -13.61 10.74
CA PHE A 287 23.49 -13.71 10.32
C PHE A 287 23.21 -13.02 8.98
N GLY A 288 24.26 -12.52 8.31
CA GLY A 288 24.19 -11.95 6.96
C GLY A 288 24.22 -10.42 6.89
N ASP A 289 24.63 -9.73 7.98
CA ASP A 289 25.05 -8.34 7.89
C ASP A 289 26.48 -8.24 7.32
N LEU A 290 26.84 -7.07 6.81
CA LEU A 290 28.17 -6.82 6.25
C LEU A 290 29.27 -6.81 7.32
N GLU A 291 28.95 -6.39 8.54
CA GLU A 291 29.87 -6.26 9.67
C GLU A 291 29.11 -6.41 11.00
N ASP A 292 29.84 -6.66 12.10
CA ASP A 292 29.28 -6.69 13.43
C ASP A 292 28.86 -5.28 13.89
N ARG A 293 27.85 -5.19 14.76
CA ARG A 293 27.23 -3.91 15.16
C ARG A 293 27.30 -3.66 16.65
N VAL A 294 27.59 -2.42 17.00
CA VAL A 294 27.57 -1.97 18.40
C VAL A 294 26.13 -1.94 18.92
N LEU A 295 25.87 -2.61 20.02
CA LEU A 295 24.62 -2.54 20.79
C LEU A 295 24.71 -1.52 21.93
N ILE A 296 25.82 -1.53 22.67
CA ILE A 296 26.09 -0.61 23.77
C ILE A 296 27.40 0.10 23.47
N ARG A 297 27.40 1.41 23.50
CA ARG A 297 28.61 2.24 23.35
C ARG A 297 29.54 2.10 24.55
N SER A 298 30.78 2.52 24.40
CA SER A 298 31.79 2.57 25.52
C SER A 298 31.31 3.38 26.70
N ALA A 299 30.49 4.42 26.50
CA ALA A 299 29.86 5.21 27.56
C ALA A 299 28.69 4.49 28.29
N GLY A 300 28.37 3.23 27.93
CA GLY A 300 27.30 2.46 28.56
C GLY A 300 25.89 2.71 27.97
N GLU A 301 25.75 3.62 27.03
CA GLU A 301 24.45 3.92 26.40
C GLU A 301 24.11 2.96 25.23
N PRO A 302 22.86 2.51 25.10
CA PRO A 302 22.45 1.72 23.94
C PRO A 302 22.52 2.55 22.66
N THR A 303 22.88 1.91 21.55
CA THR A 303 22.68 2.47 20.21
C THR A 303 21.21 2.34 19.80
N TYR A 304 20.78 3.03 18.74
CA TYR A 304 19.40 2.88 18.21
C TYR A 304 19.06 1.45 17.77
N PHE A 305 20.08 0.65 17.49
CA PHE A 305 19.87 -0.70 17.00
C PHE A 305 19.30 -1.66 18.07
N LEU A 306 19.69 -1.51 19.33
CA LEU A 306 19.21 -2.38 20.40
C LEU A 306 17.72 -2.18 20.71
N PRO A 307 17.17 -0.96 20.86
CA PRO A 307 15.72 -0.74 20.98
C PRO A 307 14.94 -1.24 19.76
N ASP A 308 15.46 -1.08 18.53
CA ASP A 308 14.80 -1.62 17.33
C ASP A 308 14.72 -3.16 17.36
N LEU A 309 15.78 -3.82 17.82
CA LEU A 309 15.75 -5.27 18.02
C LEU A 309 14.73 -5.67 19.10
N ALA A 310 14.65 -4.91 20.20
CA ALA A 310 13.67 -5.17 21.26
C ALA A 310 12.22 -4.98 20.76
N TYR A 311 11.99 -3.98 19.92
CA TYR A 311 10.70 -3.74 19.29
C TYR A 311 10.30 -4.85 18.31
N HIS A 312 11.22 -5.34 17.49
CA HIS A 312 10.95 -6.46 16.60
C HIS A 312 10.80 -7.79 17.34
N TRP A 313 11.51 -7.96 18.47
CA TRP A 313 11.24 -9.07 19.38
C TRP A 313 9.80 -9.01 19.90
N ASP A 314 9.34 -7.81 20.34
CA ASP A 314 7.95 -7.61 20.77
C ASP A 314 6.96 -7.96 19.66
N LYS A 315 7.17 -7.48 18.42
CA LYS A 315 6.33 -7.81 17.27
C LYS A 315 6.20 -9.31 17.05
N PHE A 316 7.30 -10.05 17.00
CA PHE A 316 7.30 -11.45 16.58
C PHE A 316 7.13 -12.44 17.74
N LYS A 317 7.74 -12.22 18.89
CA LYS A 317 7.74 -13.18 20.00
C LYS A 317 6.64 -12.92 21.03
N ILE A 318 6.37 -11.66 21.34
CA ILE A 318 5.36 -11.30 22.34
C ILE A 318 3.97 -11.20 21.68
N ARG A 319 3.84 -10.37 20.64
CA ARG A 319 2.57 -10.14 19.94
C ARG A 319 2.27 -11.15 18.85
N LYS A 320 3.24 -12.00 18.48
CA LYS A 320 3.13 -13.18 17.59
C LYS A 320 2.58 -12.84 16.19
N PHE A 321 3.05 -11.76 15.58
CA PHE A 321 2.72 -11.47 14.19
C PHE A 321 3.35 -12.52 13.26
N ASN A 322 2.57 -12.99 12.29
CA ASN A 322 3.03 -13.93 11.26
C ASN A 322 3.89 -13.23 10.21
N LYS A 323 3.56 -11.94 9.95
CA LYS A 323 4.24 -11.08 8.99
C LYS A 323 4.29 -9.66 9.53
N VAL A 324 5.42 -9.01 9.34
CA VAL A 324 5.63 -7.59 9.64
C VAL A 324 6.01 -6.88 8.35
N ILE A 325 5.40 -5.74 8.09
CA ILE A 325 5.68 -4.88 6.94
C ILE A 325 6.00 -3.49 7.49
N ASP A 326 7.24 -3.07 7.35
CA ASP A 326 7.70 -1.74 7.76
C ASP A 326 7.89 -0.87 6.52
N ILE A 327 7.32 0.33 6.52
CA ILE A 327 7.42 1.29 5.42
C ILE A 327 8.31 2.44 5.85
N TRP A 328 9.49 2.51 5.25
CA TRP A 328 10.56 3.44 5.63
C TRP A 328 10.89 4.44 4.51
N GLY A 329 11.47 5.57 4.89
CA GLY A 329 12.10 6.50 3.95
C GLY A 329 13.40 5.92 3.36
N ALA A 330 13.81 6.48 2.22
CA ALA A 330 14.98 6.02 1.46
C ALA A 330 16.31 6.11 2.24
N ASP A 331 16.39 7.02 3.20
CA ASP A 331 17.54 7.20 4.10
C ASP A 331 17.81 5.99 5.00
N HIS A 332 16.84 5.10 5.19
CA HIS A 332 16.96 3.88 6.00
C HIS A 332 17.34 2.63 5.20
N HIS A 333 17.58 2.71 3.88
CA HIS A 333 17.87 1.54 3.04
C HIS A 333 19.04 0.70 3.56
N GLY A 334 20.14 1.32 3.95
CA GLY A 334 21.33 0.63 4.49
C GLY A 334 21.13 -0.05 5.85
N TYR A 335 19.99 0.19 6.50
CA TYR A 335 19.66 -0.39 7.81
C TYR A 335 19.01 -1.78 7.70
N ILE A 336 18.44 -2.13 6.56
CA ILE A 336 17.68 -3.37 6.34
C ILE A 336 18.49 -4.64 6.63
N PRO A 337 19.75 -4.80 6.12
CA PRO A 337 20.53 -6.02 6.35
C PRO A 337 20.77 -6.29 7.84
N ARG A 338 21.14 -5.24 8.60
CA ARG A 338 21.41 -5.38 10.04
C ARG A 338 20.17 -5.77 10.85
N LEU A 339 19.01 -5.22 10.52
CA LEU A 339 17.74 -5.57 11.17
C LEU A 339 17.36 -7.02 10.86
N LYS A 340 17.46 -7.44 9.61
CA LYS A 340 17.22 -8.84 9.20
C LYS A 340 18.17 -9.82 9.87
N ALA A 341 19.44 -9.44 10.05
CA ALA A 341 20.42 -10.23 10.81
C ALA A 341 19.98 -10.42 12.28
N GLY A 342 19.52 -9.33 12.93
CA GLY A 342 18.98 -9.40 14.28
C GLY A 342 17.77 -10.31 14.42
N ILE A 343 16.84 -10.22 13.48
CA ILE A 343 15.64 -11.07 13.43
C ILE A 343 16.02 -12.55 13.26
N LYS A 344 16.97 -12.83 12.38
CA LYS A 344 17.49 -14.19 12.18
C LYS A 344 18.17 -14.74 13.44
N ALA A 345 18.89 -13.89 14.18
CA ALA A 345 19.49 -14.26 15.48
C ALA A 345 18.46 -14.62 16.55
N PHE A 346 17.24 -14.10 16.44
CA PHE A 346 16.11 -14.51 17.29
C PHE A 346 15.51 -15.87 16.90
N GLY A 347 15.99 -16.50 15.82
CA GLY A 347 15.40 -17.72 15.25
C GLY A 347 14.09 -17.46 14.51
N ILE A 348 13.95 -16.26 13.94
CA ILE A 348 12.81 -15.87 13.10
C ILE A 348 13.28 -15.84 11.65
N GLU A 349 12.50 -16.46 10.75
CA GLU A 349 12.79 -16.43 9.32
C GLU A 349 12.77 -14.98 8.81
N PRO A 350 13.84 -14.49 8.15
CA PRO A 350 13.93 -13.10 7.67
C PRO A 350 12.83 -12.72 6.68
N GLY A 351 12.26 -13.70 5.96
CA GLY A 351 11.13 -13.52 5.05
C GLY A 351 9.83 -13.06 5.74
N LYS A 352 9.73 -13.22 7.07
CA LYS A 352 8.61 -12.69 7.85
C LYS A 352 8.63 -11.18 8.03
N LEU A 353 9.78 -10.53 7.83
CA LEU A 353 9.89 -9.07 7.74
C LEU A 353 10.03 -8.64 6.28
N THR A 354 9.14 -7.76 5.85
CA THR A 354 9.27 -7.01 4.61
C THR A 354 9.47 -5.55 4.95
N VAL A 355 10.52 -4.95 4.39
CA VAL A 355 10.74 -3.50 4.46
C VAL A 355 10.49 -2.92 3.08
N ILE A 356 9.57 -1.97 3.00
CA ILE A 356 9.23 -1.25 1.77
C ILE A 356 9.83 0.14 1.88
N ILE A 357 10.69 0.49 0.93
CA ILE A 357 11.33 1.81 0.88
C ILE A 357 10.47 2.76 0.05
N THR A 358 10.17 3.92 0.62
CA THR A 358 9.52 5.03 -0.10
C THR A 358 10.55 6.08 -0.45
N GLN A 359 10.68 6.36 -1.76
CA GLN A 359 11.57 7.40 -2.28
C GLN A 359 11.00 8.81 -2.04
N LEU A 360 11.86 9.81 -2.18
CA LEU A 360 11.49 11.21 -2.00
C LEU A 360 10.45 11.65 -3.04
N ALA A 361 9.47 12.43 -2.59
CA ALA A 361 8.57 13.18 -3.47
C ALA A 361 9.07 14.62 -3.58
N ARG A 362 9.24 15.10 -4.81
CA ARG A 362 9.57 16.49 -5.12
C ARG A 362 8.31 17.20 -5.57
N LEU A 363 8.05 18.38 -5.03
CA LEU A 363 6.96 19.21 -5.51
C LEU A 363 7.39 19.96 -6.76
N VAL A 364 6.52 19.98 -7.77
CA VAL A 364 6.71 20.74 -9.01
C VAL A 364 5.57 21.73 -9.16
N LYS A 365 5.88 22.97 -9.54
CA LYS A 365 4.93 24.03 -9.83
C LYS A 365 5.44 24.87 -11.01
N GLY A 366 4.60 25.11 -12.01
CA GLY A 366 5.03 25.79 -13.23
C GLY A 366 6.16 25.08 -13.95
N GLY A 367 6.20 23.74 -13.93
CA GLY A 367 7.25 22.91 -14.53
C GLY A 367 8.62 22.98 -13.82
N LYS A 368 8.75 23.69 -12.70
CA LYS A 368 10.00 23.83 -11.95
C LYS A 368 9.86 23.17 -10.57
N GLU A 369 10.98 22.60 -10.07
CA GLU A 369 11.02 22.08 -8.72
C GLU A 369 10.74 23.21 -7.70
N PHE A 370 9.68 23.05 -6.94
CA PHE A 370 9.32 23.95 -5.86
C PHE A 370 10.18 23.63 -4.64
N LYS A 371 11.39 24.24 -4.60
CA LYS A 371 12.36 24.05 -3.51
C LYS A 371 11.91 24.82 -2.28
N ILE A 372 11.68 24.09 -1.23
CA ILE A 372 11.42 24.64 0.08
C ILE A 372 12.76 24.84 0.78
N SER A 373 13.07 26.09 1.11
CA SER A 373 14.34 26.45 1.74
C SER A 373 14.35 26.01 3.21
N LYS A 374 15.14 24.98 3.53
CA LYS A 374 15.43 24.58 4.92
C LYS A 374 15.98 25.74 5.78
N ARG A 375 16.66 26.71 5.15
CA ARG A 375 17.28 27.85 5.86
C ARG A 375 16.28 28.93 6.30
N LYS A 376 15.09 29.03 5.69
CA LYS A 376 14.04 30.00 6.07
C LYS A 376 12.95 29.41 6.98
N GLY A 377 13.10 28.17 7.47
CA GLY A 377 12.14 27.54 8.40
C GLY A 377 10.77 27.22 7.77
N THR A 378 10.64 27.31 6.46
CA THR A 378 9.41 27.00 5.72
C THR A 378 9.53 25.61 5.11
N TYR A 379 9.13 24.60 5.87
CA TYR A 379 8.81 23.29 5.30
C TYR A 379 7.39 23.37 4.75
N VAL A 380 7.12 22.87 3.53
CA VAL A 380 5.74 22.56 3.15
C VAL A 380 5.35 21.34 3.97
N THR A 381 4.45 21.58 4.88
CA THR A 381 3.89 20.52 5.71
C THR A 381 2.87 19.73 4.89
N MET A 382 2.56 18.53 5.36
CA MET A 382 1.46 17.77 4.77
C MET A 382 0.12 18.54 4.90
N GLU A 383 -0.02 19.35 5.94
CA GLU A 383 -1.19 20.19 6.14
C GLU A 383 -1.33 21.27 5.05
N ASP A 384 -0.22 21.93 4.68
CA ASP A 384 -0.21 22.93 3.61
C ASP A 384 -0.61 22.28 2.27
N LEU A 385 -0.07 21.10 1.97
CA LEU A 385 -0.42 20.37 0.75
C LEU A 385 -1.93 20.04 0.71
N ILE A 386 -2.48 19.49 1.81
CA ILE A 386 -3.91 19.14 1.85
C ILE A 386 -4.81 20.37 1.72
N LYS A 387 -4.43 21.50 2.32
CA LYS A 387 -5.17 22.77 2.16
C LYS A 387 -5.17 23.26 0.73
N GLU A 388 -4.07 23.01 -0.01
CA GLU A 388 -3.89 23.52 -1.38
C GLU A 388 -4.61 22.67 -2.44
N ILE A 389 -4.61 21.34 -2.32
CA ILE A 389 -5.12 20.43 -3.37
C ILE A 389 -6.24 19.48 -2.90
N GLY A 390 -6.54 19.45 -1.61
CA GLY A 390 -7.49 18.51 -1.01
C GLY A 390 -6.91 17.12 -0.73
N LEU A 391 -7.63 16.36 0.10
CA LEU A 391 -7.21 15.04 0.55
C LEU A 391 -7.20 14.00 -0.58
N ASP A 392 -8.27 13.96 -1.37
CA ASP A 392 -8.44 12.95 -2.42
C ASP A 392 -7.34 13.07 -3.48
N ALA A 393 -7.06 14.31 -3.95
CA ALA A 393 -5.99 14.57 -4.90
C ALA A 393 -4.62 14.17 -4.32
N ALA A 394 -4.31 14.59 -3.09
CA ALA A 394 -3.04 14.23 -2.46
C ALA A 394 -2.88 12.71 -2.36
N ARG A 395 -3.90 12.00 -1.85
CA ARG A 395 -3.88 10.54 -1.68
C ARG A 395 -3.71 9.82 -3.01
N PHE A 396 -4.47 10.20 -4.02
CA PHE A 396 -4.45 9.56 -5.33
C PHE A 396 -3.11 9.75 -6.04
N PHE A 397 -2.61 10.99 -6.10
CA PHE A 397 -1.33 11.30 -6.73
C PHE A 397 -0.18 10.53 -6.10
N PHE A 398 -0.13 10.44 -4.76
CA PHE A 398 0.91 9.64 -4.09
C PHE A 398 0.81 8.16 -4.44
N LEU A 399 -0.40 7.62 -4.61
CA LEU A 399 -0.61 6.20 -4.93
C LEU A 399 -0.38 5.87 -6.41
N MET A 400 -0.37 6.87 -7.31
CA MET A 400 -0.09 6.65 -8.74
C MET A 400 1.35 6.25 -9.03
N SER A 401 2.27 6.51 -8.10
CA SER A 401 3.70 6.19 -8.27
C SER A 401 4.10 5.01 -7.40
N ALA A 402 4.97 4.13 -7.92
CA ALA A 402 5.54 3.05 -7.13
C ALA A 402 6.37 3.61 -5.96
N PRO A 403 6.42 2.93 -4.80
CA PRO A 403 7.07 3.47 -3.61
C PRO A 403 8.57 3.71 -3.82
N ASP A 404 9.23 2.86 -4.58
CA ASP A 404 10.68 2.83 -4.85
C ASP A 404 11.14 3.80 -5.93
N THR A 405 10.22 4.51 -6.61
CA THR A 405 10.56 5.49 -7.64
C THR A 405 10.54 6.92 -7.09
N HIS A 406 11.46 7.77 -7.58
CA HIS A 406 11.36 9.20 -7.34
C HIS A 406 10.08 9.76 -7.95
N MET A 407 9.39 10.61 -7.21
CA MET A 407 8.13 11.18 -7.63
C MET A 407 8.24 12.69 -7.81
N ASN A 408 7.85 13.19 -8.96
CA ASN A 408 7.56 14.60 -9.17
C ASN A 408 6.05 14.81 -8.96
N PHE A 409 5.71 15.48 -7.88
CA PHE A 409 4.32 15.79 -7.53
C PHE A 409 3.94 17.13 -8.18
N ASP A 410 3.17 17.08 -9.24
CA ASP A 410 2.72 18.25 -9.98
C ASP A 410 1.53 18.90 -9.27
N LEU A 411 1.78 20.07 -8.68
CA LEU A 411 0.75 20.82 -7.93
C LEU A 411 -0.28 21.48 -8.87
N ASP A 412 0.12 21.88 -10.05
CA ASP A 412 -0.78 22.55 -10.99
C ASP A 412 -1.76 21.52 -11.55
N LEU A 413 -1.25 20.37 -11.98
CA LEU A 413 -2.10 19.25 -12.42
C LEU A 413 -3.04 18.77 -11.31
N ALA A 414 -2.54 18.68 -10.06
CA ALA A 414 -3.35 18.22 -8.93
C ALA A 414 -4.51 19.18 -8.59
N LYS A 415 -4.41 20.46 -8.95
CA LYS A 415 -5.47 21.47 -8.77
C LYS A 415 -6.43 21.59 -9.94
N GLU A 416 -6.02 21.08 -11.10
CA GLU A 416 -6.78 21.27 -12.34
C GLU A 416 -8.12 20.56 -12.27
N LYS A 417 -9.21 21.27 -12.53
CA LYS A 417 -10.58 20.73 -12.62
C LYS A 417 -10.92 20.39 -14.06
N SER A 418 -10.14 19.49 -14.65
CA SER A 418 -10.34 19.04 -16.04
C SER A 418 -10.06 17.54 -16.18
N MET A 419 -10.41 16.99 -17.32
CA MET A 419 -10.17 15.56 -17.67
C MET A 419 -8.68 15.21 -17.74
N LYS A 420 -7.77 16.19 -17.71
CA LYS A 420 -6.32 15.95 -17.61
C LYS A 420 -5.90 15.51 -16.21
N ASN A 421 -6.62 15.96 -15.18
CA ASN A 421 -6.38 15.55 -13.80
C ASN A 421 -6.95 14.14 -13.56
N PRO A 422 -6.13 13.12 -13.27
CA PRO A 422 -6.60 11.75 -13.13
C PRO A 422 -7.60 11.57 -11.97
N VAL A 423 -7.51 12.39 -10.93
CA VAL A 423 -8.46 12.35 -9.81
C VAL A 423 -9.83 12.85 -10.25
N TYR A 424 -9.84 14.00 -10.91
CA TYR A 424 -11.07 14.58 -11.47
C TYR A 424 -11.72 13.63 -12.48
N TYR A 425 -10.90 13.02 -13.35
CA TYR A 425 -11.34 12.05 -14.35
C TYR A 425 -12.09 10.87 -13.72
N VAL A 426 -11.53 10.27 -12.67
CA VAL A 426 -12.15 9.14 -11.95
C VAL A 426 -13.40 9.59 -11.18
N GLN A 427 -13.33 10.73 -10.49
CA GLN A 427 -14.47 11.26 -9.74
C GLN A 427 -15.63 11.63 -10.67
N TYR A 428 -15.34 12.18 -11.84
CA TYR A 428 -16.35 12.54 -12.85
C TYR A 428 -17.08 11.30 -13.38
N ALA A 429 -16.36 10.20 -13.64
CA ALA A 429 -16.98 8.91 -14.01
C ALA A 429 -17.95 8.43 -12.91
N ALA A 430 -17.53 8.49 -11.64
CA ALA A 430 -18.37 8.05 -10.53
C ALA A 430 -19.63 8.93 -10.34
N VAL A 431 -19.48 10.25 -10.43
CA VAL A 431 -20.62 11.19 -10.35
C VAL A 431 -21.60 10.98 -11.51
N ARG A 432 -21.08 10.78 -12.73
CA ARG A 432 -21.89 10.50 -13.92
C ARG A 432 -22.67 9.19 -13.75
N ALA A 433 -22.04 8.11 -13.30
CA ALA A 433 -22.72 6.84 -13.00
C ALA A 433 -23.83 7.00 -11.94
N GLN A 434 -23.56 7.73 -10.87
CA GLN A 434 -24.56 8.04 -9.85
C GLN A 434 -25.74 8.90 -10.40
N SER A 435 -25.44 9.82 -11.32
CA SER A 435 -26.48 10.65 -11.96
C SER A 435 -27.41 9.81 -12.83
N ILE A 436 -26.85 8.83 -13.60
CA ILE A 436 -27.65 7.87 -14.37
C ILE A 436 -28.59 7.10 -13.45
N LEU A 437 -28.09 6.53 -12.36
CA LEU A 437 -28.89 5.77 -11.41
C LEU A 437 -30.03 6.63 -10.80
N ARG A 438 -29.79 7.89 -10.50
CA ARG A 438 -30.82 8.80 -10.01
C ARG A 438 -31.88 9.12 -11.07
N LYS A 439 -31.47 9.39 -12.31
CA LYS A 439 -32.37 9.72 -13.41
C LYS A 439 -33.21 8.51 -13.86
N SER A 440 -32.66 7.30 -13.80
CA SER A 440 -33.37 6.07 -14.17
C SER A 440 -34.50 5.72 -13.19
N LYS A 441 -34.60 6.38 -12.03
CA LYS A 441 -35.54 6.04 -10.94
C LYS A 441 -35.48 4.56 -10.51
N ILE A 442 -34.45 3.84 -10.93
CA ILE A 442 -34.16 2.47 -10.50
C ILE A 442 -33.58 2.55 -9.10
N ASN A 443 -34.42 2.34 -8.08
CA ASN A 443 -33.89 2.11 -6.74
C ASN A 443 -33.06 0.83 -6.77
N PRO A 444 -31.82 0.85 -6.23
CA PRO A 444 -31.08 -0.40 -6.07
C PRO A 444 -31.98 -1.37 -5.27
N PRO A 445 -32.08 -2.62 -5.70
CA PRO A 445 -33.01 -3.58 -5.11
C PRO A 445 -32.76 -3.69 -3.59
N VAL A 446 -33.74 -3.26 -2.81
CA VAL A 446 -33.78 -3.46 -1.36
C VAL A 446 -34.21 -4.90 -1.14
N GLY A 447 -33.43 -5.68 -0.37
CA GLY A 447 -33.86 -7.01 0.05
C GLY A 447 -33.62 -8.16 -0.93
N GLY A 448 -32.63 -8.06 -1.83
CA GLY A 448 -32.15 -9.24 -2.59
C GLY A 448 -33.00 -9.67 -3.80
N GLN A 449 -34.08 -8.98 -4.13
CA GLN A 449 -34.77 -9.19 -5.40
C GLN A 449 -33.93 -8.63 -6.55
N MET A 450 -33.36 -9.50 -7.37
CA MET A 450 -32.78 -9.11 -8.65
C MET A 450 -33.91 -8.65 -9.59
N LEU A 451 -33.73 -7.48 -10.18
CA LEU A 451 -34.50 -7.12 -11.37
C LEU A 451 -34.40 -8.30 -12.35
N LYS A 452 -35.51 -8.64 -13.04
CA LYS A 452 -35.50 -9.56 -14.19
C LYS A 452 -34.72 -8.86 -15.31
N VAL A 453 -33.39 -8.91 -15.26
CA VAL A 453 -32.50 -8.35 -16.28
C VAL A 453 -32.09 -9.48 -17.18
N ASP A 454 -32.35 -9.30 -18.47
CA ASP A 454 -31.79 -10.18 -19.50
C ASP A 454 -30.36 -9.70 -19.83
N PHE A 455 -29.37 -10.37 -19.24
CA PHE A 455 -27.96 -10.03 -19.43
C PHE A 455 -27.47 -10.33 -20.85
N ASN A 456 -28.21 -11.12 -21.64
CA ASN A 456 -27.86 -11.43 -23.05
C ASN A 456 -28.01 -10.20 -23.95
N LEU A 457 -28.76 -9.19 -23.52
CA LEU A 457 -28.89 -7.93 -24.25
C LEU A 457 -27.60 -7.08 -24.18
N LEU A 458 -26.72 -7.34 -23.19
CA LEU A 458 -25.44 -6.65 -23.02
C LEU A 458 -24.38 -7.37 -23.89
N ASN A 459 -24.38 -7.08 -25.20
CA ASN A 459 -23.56 -7.78 -26.18
C ASN A 459 -22.80 -6.85 -27.13
N THR A 460 -22.93 -5.53 -26.98
CA THR A 460 -22.10 -4.60 -27.74
C THR A 460 -20.64 -4.70 -27.28
N LYS A 461 -19.73 -4.23 -28.13
CA LYS A 461 -18.31 -4.20 -27.78
C LYS A 461 -18.09 -3.37 -26.49
N GLU A 462 -18.76 -2.25 -26.35
CA GLU A 462 -18.70 -1.32 -25.25
C GLU A 462 -19.21 -1.95 -23.93
N ASP A 463 -20.33 -2.70 -24.01
CA ASP A 463 -20.87 -3.48 -22.88
C ASP A 463 -19.82 -4.48 -22.37
N LEU A 464 -19.33 -5.33 -23.29
CA LEU A 464 -18.42 -6.42 -22.95
C LEU A 464 -17.07 -5.91 -22.45
N ASP A 465 -16.54 -4.83 -23.01
CA ASP A 465 -15.30 -4.20 -22.55
C ASP A 465 -15.44 -3.63 -21.13
N LEU A 466 -16.56 -2.97 -20.84
CA LEU A 466 -16.83 -2.47 -19.48
C LEU A 466 -17.00 -3.62 -18.48
N ILE A 467 -17.75 -4.65 -18.83
CA ILE A 467 -17.93 -5.84 -17.99
C ILE A 467 -16.58 -6.52 -17.73
N ARG A 468 -15.74 -6.65 -18.76
CA ARG A 468 -14.41 -7.25 -18.68
C ARG A 468 -13.52 -6.51 -17.66
N ILE A 469 -13.51 -5.18 -17.70
CA ILE A 469 -12.74 -4.38 -16.72
C ILE A 469 -13.31 -4.57 -15.30
N LEU A 470 -14.64 -4.53 -15.13
CA LEU A 470 -15.26 -4.79 -13.82
C LEU A 470 -14.90 -6.18 -13.28
N ALA A 471 -14.92 -7.20 -14.14
CA ALA A 471 -14.59 -8.59 -13.79
C ALA A 471 -13.14 -8.77 -13.32
N ARG A 472 -12.21 -7.88 -13.69
CA ARG A 472 -10.80 -7.90 -13.30
C ARG A 472 -10.55 -7.39 -11.87
N PHE A 473 -11.51 -6.74 -11.23
CA PHE A 473 -11.31 -6.17 -9.88
C PHE A 473 -10.74 -7.16 -8.86
N PRO A 474 -11.24 -8.41 -8.73
CA PRO A 474 -10.68 -9.38 -7.78
C PRO A 474 -9.22 -9.73 -8.06
N GLU A 475 -8.83 -9.77 -9.33
CA GLU A 475 -7.45 -10.07 -9.76
C GLU A 475 -6.50 -8.94 -9.35
N ILE A 476 -6.91 -7.69 -9.58
CA ILE A 476 -6.14 -6.49 -9.20
C ILE A 476 -5.96 -6.43 -7.69
N VAL A 477 -7.02 -6.68 -6.92
CA VAL A 477 -6.95 -6.69 -5.45
C VAL A 477 -6.03 -7.79 -4.94
N GLN A 478 -6.11 -8.99 -5.51
CA GLN A 478 -5.25 -10.11 -5.14
C GLN A 478 -3.78 -9.83 -5.49
N GLU A 479 -3.52 -9.35 -6.69
CA GLU A 479 -2.16 -9.01 -7.14
C GLU A 479 -1.55 -7.89 -6.28
N THR A 480 -2.33 -6.85 -5.97
CA THR A 480 -1.94 -5.78 -5.06
C THR A 480 -1.54 -6.31 -3.68
N ALA A 481 -2.30 -7.26 -3.14
CA ALA A 481 -2.00 -7.87 -1.84
C ALA A 481 -0.73 -8.74 -1.88
N LEU A 482 -0.51 -9.48 -2.96
CA LEU A 482 0.66 -10.36 -3.12
C LEU A 482 1.95 -9.59 -3.36
N LYS A 483 1.88 -8.54 -4.19
CA LYS A 483 3.04 -7.71 -4.57
C LYS A 483 3.26 -6.50 -3.66
N TYR A 484 2.37 -6.26 -2.71
CA TYR A 484 2.36 -5.06 -1.86
C TYR A 484 2.40 -3.76 -2.68
N ASN A 485 1.64 -3.72 -3.78
CA ASN A 485 1.65 -2.59 -4.72
C ASN A 485 0.27 -1.93 -4.92
N PRO A 486 -0.15 -1.00 -4.04
CA PRO A 486 -1.41 -0.26 -4.17
C PRO A 486 -1.53 0.60 -5.45
N GLN A 487 -0.42 0.90 -6.14
CA GLN A 487 -0.43 1.62 -7.41
C GLN A 487 -1.33 0.92 -8.46
N ALA A 488 -1.39 -0.41 -8.43
CA ALA A 488 -2.23 -1.18 -9.36
C ALA A 488 -3.70 -0.79 -9.25
N LEU A 489 -4.20 -0.48 -8.05
CA LEU A 489 -5.58 -0.01 -7.85
C LEU A 489 -5.82 1.39 -8.40
N ALA A 490 -4.86 2.31 -8.23
CA ALA A 490 -4.98 3.64 -8.81
C ALA A 490 -5.02 3.59 -10.35
N ARG A 491 -4.16 2.77 -10.96
CA ARG A 491 -4.19 2.54 -12.42
C ARG A 491 -5.49 1.90 -12.87
N TYR A 492 -5.94 0.87 -12.16
CA TYR A 492 -7.21 0.21 -12.44
C TYR A 492 -8.40 1.17 -12.39
N SER A 493 -8.45 2.09 -11.43
CA SER A 493 -9.54 3.06 -11.34
C SER A 493 -9.56 4.04 -12.52
N ILE A 494 -8.40 4.43 -13.06
CA ILE A 494 -8.30 5.25 -14.27
C ILE A 494 -8.78 4.44 -15.50
N GLU A 495 -8.34 3.19 -15.61
CA GLU A 495 -8.74 2.29 -16.70
C GLU A 495 -10.25 2.05 -16.69
N LEU A 496 -10.83 1.79 -15.52
CA LEU A 496 -12.27 1.64 -15.35
C LEU A 496 -13.03 2.92 -15.73
N ALA A 497 -12.56 4.09 -15.29
CA ALA A 497 -13.16 5.37 -15.67
C ALA A 497 -13.11 5.60 -17.18
N LYS A 498 -11.99 5.25 -17.84
CA LYS A 498 -11.84 5.35 -19.29
C LYS A 498 -12.87 4.48 -20.02
N GLN A 499 -13.02 3.23 -19.61
CA GLN A 499 -13.99 2.33 -20.23
C GLN A 499 -15.44 2.77 -19.97
N PHE A 500 -15.73 3.29 -18.76
CA PHE A 500 -17.04 3.85 -18.47
C PHE A 500 -17.36 5.09 -19.31
N HIS A 501 -16.41 6.00 -19.53
CA HIS A 501 -16.62 7.16 -20.40
C HIS A 501 -16.85 6.74 -21.86
N ASN A 502 -16.05 5.78 -22.38
CA ASN A 502 -16.23 5.24 -23.72
C ASN A 502 -17.61 4.60 -23.90
N PHE A 503 -18.04 3.78 -22.92
CA PHE A 503 -19.38 3.21 -22.88
C PHE A 503 -20.46 4.29 -22.90
N TYR A 504 -20.37 5.28 -22.02
CA TYR A 504 -21.36 6.35 -21.90
C TYR A 504 -21.48 7.23 -23.16
N GLU A 505 -20.39 7.43 -23.89
CA GLU A 505 -20.38 8.23 -25.12
C GLU A 505 -21.04 7.51 -26.30
N LYS A 506 -20.96 6.18 -26.33
CA LYS A 506 -21.43 5.36 -27.44
C LYS A 506 -22.80 4.73 -27.20
N GLU A 507 -23.09 4.38 -25.96
CA GLU A 507 -24.31 3.68 -25.57
C GLU A 507 -25.35 4.61 -24.95
N ARG A 508 -26.59 4.48 -25.38
CA ARG A 508 -27.71 5.21 -24.80
C ARG A 508 -28.24 4.48 -23.56
N VAL A 509 -27.80 4.88 -22.38
CA VAL A 509 -28.14 4.21 -21.10
C VAL A 509 -29.60 4.42 -20.68
N ILE A 510 -30.21 5.57 -21.03
CA ILE A 510 -31.61 5.90 -20.70
C ILE A 510 -32.37 6.17 -22.02
N GLY A 511 -33.41 5.41 -22.28
CA GLY A 511 -34.23 5.55 -23.48
C GLY A 511 -35.20 6.74 -23.47
N PRO A 512 -35.84 7.11 -24.60
CA PRO A 512 -36.77 8.22 -24.71
C PRO A 512 -38.02 8.09 -23.83
N SER A 513 -38.39 6.88 -23.45
CA SER A 513 -39.57 6.59 -22.60
C SER A 513 -39.40 7.04 -21.14
N PHE A 514 -38.18 7.42 -20.74
CA PHE A 514 -37.87 7.98 -19.40
C PHE A 514 -37.58 9.48 -19.44
N ALA A 515 -37.48 10.08 -20.60
CA ALA A 515 -37.39 11.52 -20.76
C ALA A 515 -38.80 12.09 -20.82
N ASP A 516 -39.24 12.84 -19.79
CA ASP A 516 -40.38 13.73 -19.97
C ASP A 516 -40.13 14.55 -21.23
N ALA A 517 -41.15 14.63 -22.10
CA ALA A 517 -41.12 15.29 -23.39
C ALA A 517 -40.77 16.79 -23.40
N THR A 518 -40.41 17.33 -22.26
CA THR A 518 -40.07 18.75 -22.02
C THR A 518 -38.57 19.04 -21.81
N ALA A 519 -37.67 18.03 -21.71
CA ALA A 519 -36.25 18.22 -21.46
C ALA A 519 -35.35 18.04 -22.70
N GLY A 520 -35.85 18.32 -23.85
CA GLY A 520 -35.11 18.15 -25.09
C GLY A 520 -34.44 19.41 -25.59
N ARG A 521 -33.49 20.03 -24.89
CA ARG A 521 -32.48 20.98 -25.50
C ARG A 521 -31.33 21.45 -24.62
N GLU A 522 -31.30 21.19 -23.31
CA GLU A 522 -30.28 21.80 -22.44
C GLU A 522 -29.14 20.89 -21.95
N GLU A 523 -28.98 19.65 -22.46
CA GLU A 523 -27.97 18.71 -21.93
C GLU A 523 -26.68 18.58 -22.76
N LYS A 524 -26.38 19.54 -23.66
CA LYS A 524 -25.08 19.59 -24.34
C LYS A 524 -24.06 20.54 -23.73
N GLU A 525 -24.40 21.27 -22.64
CA GLU A 525 -23.54 22.30 -22.03
C GLU A 525 -23.44 22.17 -20.51
N LEU A 526 -23.11 21.01 -19.99
CA LEU A 526 -22.64 20.89 -18.59
C LEU A 526 -21.46 19.94 -18.48
#